data_80769b40b235622e398c2af20867d2ff
#
_entry.id   80769b40b235622e398c2af20867d2ff
#
_cell.length_a   1.000
_cell.length_b   1.000
_cell.length_c   1.000
_cell.angle_alpha   90.00
_cell.angle_beta   90.00
_cell.angle_gamma   90.00
#
_symmetry.space_group_name_H-M   'P 1'
#
loop_
_entity.id
_entity.type
_entity.pdbx_description
1 polymer ?
#
loop_
_entity_poly.entity_id
_entity_poly.type
_entity_poly.pdbx_seq_one_letter_code
_entity_poly.pdbx_strand_id
1 'polypeptide(L)'
;MDALKITLTPQTAFGTPLVGDTLFGHLCWGIAEAFGADRLRELLHGYCDGTPFLIASDAFPAGYLPLPTLPSAYWEKPPGEEDRKALKKRQWLPLEALTAPVRDWQQHARSNDDIAANLISSHSQAHNSINRAISSTGDARFAPFASEQNWYSTESQWQLYLLHDPARITRDELAQILKNLGHSGYGRDASTGLGKYHLDALEAEQTLFTRSGNAAMTLAPCCPQGQGFDGAHSYYQTLTRFGRHGNVQATAGNPFKKPVLMAQSGAVFSGERHGRPWIGQGIGGISTTLPATVHQGYAPAIALEL
;
A
#
# COMPACT_ATOMS: atom_id res chain seq x y z
N MET A 1 4.76 14.76 -12.04
CA MET A 1 3.62 14.14 -11.31
C MET A 1 3.32 15.00 -10.10
N ASP A 2 2.05 15.21 -9.83
CA ASP A 2 1.57 15.91 -8.65
C ASP A 2 1.31 14.90 -7.53
N ALA A 3 1.46 15.35 -6.29
CA ALA A 3 1.21 14.53 -5.12
C ALA A 3 -0.09 14.93 -4.42
N LEU A 4 -0.88 13.94 -4.05
CA LEU A 4 -2.11 14.09 -3.29
C LEU A 4 -2.00 13.33 -1.97
N LYS A 5 -2.48 13.93 -0.90
CA LYS A 5 -2.70 13.31 0.41
C LYS A 5 -4.19 12.99 0.53
N ILE A 6 -4.51 11.74 0.75
CA ILE A 6 -5.86 11.24 0.92
C ILE A 6 -6.04 10.86 2.38
N THR A 7 -7.08 11.39 3.03
CA THR A 7 -7.48 11.01 4.38
C THR A 7 -8.78 10.21 4.32
N LEU A 8 -8.82 9.09 5.02
CA LEU A 8 -9.97 8.20 5.06
C LEU A 8 -10.22 7.65 6.47
N THR A 9 -11.47 7.36 6.76
CA THR A 9 -11.92 6.72 8.00
C THR A 9 -12.48 5.33 7.66
N PRO A 10 -11.85 4.24 8.14
CA PRO A 10 -12.37 2.88 8.00
C PRO A 10 -13.75 2.73 8.64
N GLN A 11 -14.68 2.06 7.96
CA GLN A 11 -16.05 1.85 8.43
C GLN A 11 -16.36 0.39 8.75
N THR A 12 -15.63 -0.53 8.14
CA THR A 12 -15.78 -1.98 8.35
C THR A 12 -14.40 -2.63 8.49
N ALA A 13 -14.37 -3.91 8.83
CA ALA A 13 -13.15 -4.69 8.78
C ALA A 13 -12.61 -4.80 7.33
N PHE A 14 -11.34 -5.07 7.19
CA PHE A 14 -10.65 -5.24 5.91
C PHE A 14 -10.13 -6.67 5.78
N GLY A 15 -10.52 -7.35 4.71
CA GLY A 15 -9.96 -8.66 4.36
C GLY A 15 -8.56 -8.62 3.76
N THR A 16 -8.10 -7.42 3.38
CA THR A 16 -6.76 -7.12 2.86
C THR A 16 -6.29 -5.81 3.47
N PRO A 17 -5.07 -5.71 4.01
CA PRO A 17 -4.52 -4.43 4.45
C PRO A 17 -4.49 -3.39 3.32
N LEU A 18 -4.60 -2.11 3.68
CA LEU A 18 -4.56 -1.00 2.73
C LEU A 18 -3.13 -0.79 2.20
N VAL A 19 -2.75 -1.53 1.18
CA VAL A 19 -1.41 -1.52 0.57
C VAL A 19 -1.44 -0.99 -0.85
N GLY A 20 -0.42 -0.23 -1.24
CA GLY A 20 -0.39 0.58 -2.45
C GLY A 20 -0.56 -0.21 -3.74
N ASP A 21 0.11 -1.36 -3.88
CA ASP A 21 0.02 -2.18 -5.08
C ASP A 21 -1.39 -2.79 -5.28
N THR A 22 -2.06 -3.14 -4.19
CA THR A 22 -3.44 -3.62 -4.23
C THR A 22 -4.42 -2.47 -4.47
N LEU A 23 -4.20 -1.31 -3.82
CA LEU A 23 -5.00 -0.11 -4.02
C LEU A 23 -4.94 0.34 -5.50
N PHE A 24 -3.75 0.37 -6.10
CA PHE A 24 -3.61 0.64 -7.53
C PHE A 24 -4.48 -0.27 -8.39
N GLY A 25 -4.50 -1.57 -8.08
CA GLY A 25 -5.37 -2.53 -8.78
C GLY A 25 -6.86 -2.18 -8.67
N HIS A 26 -7.31 -1.78 -7.48
CA HIS A 26 -8.70 -1.34 -7.26
C HIS A 26 -8.99 -0.01 -7.96
N LEU A 27 -8.06 0.94 -7.96
CA LEU A 27 -8.20 2.19 -8.70
C LEU A 27 -8.30 1.94 -10.21
N CYS A 28 -7.51 1.03 -10.77
CA CYS A 28 -7.65 0.62 -12.17
C CYS A 28 -9.03 0.04 -12.47
N TRP A 29 -9.58 -0.81 -11.61
CA TRP A 29 -10.95 -1.31 -11.76
C TRP A 29 -11.98 -0.17 -11.67
N GLY A 30 -11.85 0.73 -10.70
CA GLY A 30 -12.71 1.90 -10.57
C GLY A 30 -12.69 2.81 -11.80
N ILE A 31 -11.52 2.99 -12.42
CA ILE A 31 -11.37 3.72 -13.69
C ILE A 31 -12.14 3.00 -14.80
N ALA A 32 -11.96 1.69 -14.93
CA ALA A 32 -12.64 0.91 -15.96
C ALA A 32 -14.17 0.91 -15.82
N GLU A 33 -14.66 0.89 -14.59
CA GLU A 33 -16.09 0.96 -14.27
C GLU A 33 -16.68 2.35 -14.50
N ALA A 34 -15.97 3.42 -14.11
CA ALA A 34 -16.47 4.77 -14.23
C ALA A 34 -16.31 5.38 -15.63
N PHE A 35 -15.21 5.06 -16.33
CA PHE A 35 -14.81 5.73 -17.58
C PHE A 35 -14.59 4.77 -18.74
N GLY A 36 -14.75 3.47 -18.53
CA GLY A 36 -14.61 2.42 -19.55
C GLY A 36 -13.21 1.82 -19.67
N ALA A 37 -13.15 0.60 -20.22
CA ALA A 37 -11.92 -0.17 -20.37
C ALA A 37 -10.92 0.46 -21.35
N ASP A 38 -11.40 1.21 -22.35
CA ASP A 38 -10.54 1.89 -23.31
C ASP A 38 -9.77 3.04 -22.63
N ARG A 39 -10.43 3.79 -21.76
CA ARG A 39 -9.79 4.83 -20.94
C ARG A 39 -8.69 4.25 -20.05
N LEU A 40 -8.95 3.11 -19.41
CA LEU A 40 -7.93 2.44 -18.60
C LEU A 40 -6.75 1.99 -19.47
N ARG A 41 -6.97 1.44 -20.66
CA ARG A 41 -5.88 1.03 -21.56
C ARG A 41 -5.01 2.21 -22.00
N GLU A 42 -5.63 3.34 -22.30
CA GLU A 42 -4.92 4.59 -22.61
C GLU A 42 -4.03 5.03 -21.43
N LEU A 43 -4.58 5.05 -20.20
CA LEU A 43 -3.86 5.42 -18.99
C LEU A 43 -2.70 4.46 -18.68
N LEU A 44 -2.86 3.18 -18.96
CA LEU A 44 -1.82 2.17 -18.72
C LEU A 44 -0.72 2.17 -19.81
N HIS A 45 -0.88 2.93 -20.89
CA HIS A 45 0.17 3.06 -21.91
C HIS A 45 1.46 3.62 -21.31
N GLY A 46 2.59 2.94 -21.54
CA GLY A 46 3.89 3.31 -20.99
C GLY A 46 4.10 3.02 -19.50
N TYR A 47 3.11 2.43 -18.81
CA TYR A 47 3.23 2.16 -17.37
C TYR A 47 4.42 1.27 -17.02
N CYS A 48 4.71 0.26 -17.85
CA CYS A 48 5.88 -0.60 -17.68
C CYS A 48 7.17 -0.01 -18.25
N ASP A 49 7.08 1.11 -18.98
CA ASP A 49 8.20 1.76 -19.67
C ASP A 49 8.70 3.02 -18.94
N GLY A 50 8.38 3.16 -17.66
CA GLY A 50 8.87 4.26 -16.83
C GLY A 50 8.00 5.54 -16.86
N THR A 51 6.80 5.48 -17.45
CA THR A 51 5.85 6.62 -17.50
C THR A 51 4.54 6.29 -16.77
N PRO A 52 4.57 6.13 -15.43
CA PRO A 52 3.37 5.84 -14.65
C PRO A 52 2.41 7.03 -14.67
N PHE A 53 1.11 6.77 -14.84
CA PHE A 53 0.07 7.81 -14.71
C PHE A 53 -0.39 8.00 -13.27
N LEU A 54 -0.22 6.95 -12.45
CA LEU A 54 -0.65 6.89 -11.05
C LEU A 54 0.25 5.94 -10.27
N ILE A 55 0.61 6.34 -9.05
CA ILE A 55 1.34 5.51 -8.08
C ILE A 55 0.68 5.71 -6.73
N ALA A 56 0.31 4.63 -6.05
CA ALA A 56 -0.32 4.65 -4.73
C ALA A 56 0.65 4.21 -3.64
N SER A 57 0.61 4.88 -2.49
CA SER A 57 1.27 4.40 -1.27
C SER A 57 0.41 3.41 -0.51
N ASP A 58 1.01 2.74 0.49
CA ASP A 58 0.25 2.12 1.57
C ASP A 58 -0.49 3.20 2.36
N ALA A 59 -1.49 2.77 3.14
CA ALA A 59 -2.12 3.67 4.10
C ALA A 59 -1.44 3.58 5.47
N PHE A 60 -1.26 4.72 6.10
CA PHE A 60 -0.62 4.92 7.40
C PHE A 60 -1.58 5.62 8.36
N PRO A 61 -1.41 5.49 9.69
CA PRO A 61 -2.14 6.33 10.63
C PRO A 61 -1.93 7.81 10.30
N ALA A 62 -2.97 8.61 10.41
CA ALA A 62 -2.90 10.04 10.05
C ALA A 62 -1.80 10.76 10.84
N GLY A 63 -0.94 11.48 10.13
CA GLY A 63 0.21 12.18 10.70
C GLY A 63 1.47 11.31 10.87
N TYR A 64 1.46 10.07 10.38
CA TYR A 64 2.58 9.14 10.50
C TYR A 64 3.00 8.56 9.15
N LEU A 65 4.26 8.11 9.10
CA LEU A 65 4.85 7.31 8.03
C LEU A 65 5.43 6.02 8.61
N PRO A 66 5.79 5.02 7.80
CA PRO A 66 6.51 3.87 8.30
C PRO A 66 7.90 4.28 8.79
N LEU A 67 8.38 3.64 9.85
CA LEU A 67 9.78 3.77 10.23
C LEU A 67 10.64 3.07 9.15
N PRO A 68 11.72 3.72 8.64
CA PRO A 68 12.55 3.12 7.60
C PRO A 68 13.20 1.81 8.06
N THR A 69 13.34 0.88 7.12
CA THR A 69 14.10 -0.35 7.33
C THR A 69 15.59 -0.01 7.33
N LEU A 70 16.15 0.14 8.51
CA LEU A 70 17.58 0.42 8.69
C LEU A 70 18.19 -0.58 9.70
N PRO A 71 19.48 -0.93 9.55
CA PRO A 71 20.19 -1.73 10.55
C PRO A 71 20.18 -1.04 11.92
N SER A 72 20.16 -1.83 12.98
CA SER A 72 20.16 -1.29 14.36
C SER A 72 21.37 -0.40 14.69
N ALA A 73 22.46 -0.53 13.94
CA ALA A 73 23.65 0.30 14.10
C ALA A 73 23.46 1.75 13.61
N TYR A 74 22.43 2.00 12.80
CA TYR A 74 22.10 3.36 12.31
C TYR A 74 21.42 4.22 13.38
N TRP A 75 20.73 3.58 14.32
CA TRP A 75 19.94 4.29 15.31
C TRP A 75 20.80 4.82 16.43
N GLU A 76 20.60 6.08 16.80
CA GLU A 76 21.14 6.66 18.04
C GLU A 76 20.58 5.86 19.22
N LYS A 77 21.46 5.45 20.13
CA LYS A 77 21.02 4.74 21.33
C LYS A 77 20.42 5.74 22.31
N PRO A 78 19.18 5.51 22.78
CA PRO A 78 18.61 6.37 23.80
C PRO A 78 19.46 6.33 25.08
N PRO A 79 19.55 7.44 25.85
CA PRO A 79 20.21 7.46 27.12
C PRO A 79 19.42 6.59 28.12
N GLY A 80 20.00 5.47 28.54
CA GLY A 80 19.41 4.54 29.50
C GLY A 80 19.16 3.13 28.93
N GLU A 81 18.74 2.21 29.81
CA GLU A 81 18.30 0.88 29.42
C GLU A 81 16.84 0.92 28.90
N GLU A 82 16.62 1.25 27.63
CA GLU A 82 15.30 1.01 27.02
C GLU A 82 15.10 -0.47 26.70
N ASP A 83 13.88 -0.95 26.97
CA ASP A 83 13.48 -2.31 26.60
C ASP A 83 13.55 -2.49 25.09
N ARG A 84 14.47 -3.35 24.63
CA ARG A 84 14.63 -3.70 23.20
C ARG A 84 13.35 -4.25 22.56
N LYS A 85 12.45 -4.84 23.36
CA LYS A 85 11.15 -5.32 22.85
C LYS A 85 10.21 -4.15 22.56
N ALA A 86 10.23 -3.11 23.38
CA ALA A 86 9.47 -1.89 23.15
C ALA A 86 9.95 -1.16 21.90
N LEU A 87 11.28 -1.04 21.71
CA LEU A 87 11.85 -0.43 20.50
C LEU A 87 11.43 -1.18 19.20
N LYS A 88 11.39 -2.50 19.24
CA LYS A 88 10.97 -3.32 18.09
C LYS A 88 9.50 -3.16 17.72
N LYS A 89 8.65 -2.69 18.62
CA LYS A 89 7.23 -2.42 18.36
C LYS A 89 7.01 -1.05 17.71
N ARG A 90 7.98 -0.15 17.77
CA ARG A 90 7.89 1.18 17.14
C ARG A 90 8.02 1.05 15.64
N GLN A 91 6.97 1.41 14.94
CA GLN A 91 6.87 1.25 13.47
C GLN A 91 6.34 2.48 12.75
N TRP A 92 5.82 3.47 13.50
CA TRP A 92 5.22 4.66 12.96
C TRP A 92 6.02 5.89 13.33
N LEU A 93 6.55 6.59 12.31
CA LEU A 93 7.32 7.82 12.45
C LEU A 93 6.38 9.01 12.32
N PRO A 94 6.24 9.88 13.34
CA PRO A 94 5.48 11.12 13.20
C PRO A 94 6.06 12.02 12.12
N LEU A 95 5.21 12.71 11.35
CA LEU A 95 5.66 13.61 10.26
C LEU A 95 6.57 14.74 10.77
N GLU A 96 6.32 15.26 11.99
CA GLU A 96 7.18 16.27 12.60
C GLU A 96 8.61 15.77 12.86
N ALA A 97 8.80 14.48 13.09
CA ALA A 97 10.13 13.88 13.30
C ALA A 97 10.99 13.86 12.03
N LEU A 98 10.42 14.08 10.85
CA LEU A 98 11.18 14.18 9.61
C LEU A 98 12.17 15.36 9.59
N THR A 99 12.03 16.33 10.48
CA THR A 99 12.98 17.45 10.62
C THR A 99 14.23 17.09 11.43
N ALA A 100 14.17 16.01 12.21
CA ALA A 100 15.31 15.50 12.98
C ALA A 100 16.24 14.65 12.07
N PRO A 101 17.52 14.46 12.47
CA PRO A 101 18.42 13.53 11.83
C PRO A 101 17.83 12.11 11.81
N VAL A 102 18.05 11.37 10.71
CA VAL A 102 17.50 10.00 10.54
C VAL A 102 17.86 9.07 11.69
N ARG A 103 19.09 9.18 12.24
CA ARG A 103 19.55 8.35 13.37
C ARG A 103 18.68 8.48 14.63
N ASP A 104 17.95 9.59 14.78
CA ASP A 104 17.11 9.87 15.96
C ASP A 104 15.66 9.38 15.77
N TRP A 105 15.27 9.01 14.54
CA TRP A 105 13.87 8.71 14.19
C TRP A 105 13.29 7.56 15.01
N GLN A 106 14.07 6.54 15.34
CA GLN A 106 13.57 5.42 16.16
C GLN A 106 13.11 5.86 17.54
N GLN A 107 13.74 6.90 18.12
CA GLN A 107 13.36 7.44 19.43
C GLN A 107 12.00 8.17 19.36
N HIS A 108 11.71 8.82 18.23
CA HIS A 108 10.44 9.52 17.96
C HIS A 108 9.33 8.57 17.52
N ALA A 109 9.68 7.40 17.00
CA ALA A 109 8.70 6.46 16.46
C ALA A 109 7.76 5.93 17.55
N ARG A 110 6.56 5.54 17.13
CA ARG A 110 5.45 5.05 17.97
C ARG A 110 5.09 3.61 17.61
N SER A 111 4.62 2.88 18.60
CA SER A 111 3.92 1.60 18.41
C SER A 111 2.44 1.85 18.09
N ASN A 112 1.70 0.80 17.74
CA ASN A 112 0.24 0.89 17.60
C ASN A 112 -0.43 1.39 18.88
N ASP A 113 0.01 0.87 20.02
CA ASP A 113 -0.56 1.18 21.34
C ASP A 113 -0.29 2.62 21.77
N ASP A 114 0.81 3.23 21.27
CA ASP A 114 1.13 4.64 21.54
C ASP A 114 0.24 5.61 20.74
N ILE A 115 -0.34 5.17 19.61
CA ILE A 115 -1.20 6.01 18.76
C ILE A 115 -2.65 5.91 19.20
N ALA A 116 -3.19 4.70 19.32
CA ALA A 116 -4.53 4.46 19.80
C ALA A 116 -4.68 3.04 20.35
N ALA A 117 -5.55 2.87 21.34
CA ALA A 117 -5.92 1.55 21.81
C ALA A 117 -6.54 0.75 20.65
N ASN A 118 -5.99 -0.44 20.38
CA ASN A 118 -6.43 -1.28 19.25
C ASN A 118 -6.39 -0.56 17.89
N LEU A 119 -5.34 0.22 17.63
CA LEU A 119 -5.18 0.92 16.35
C LEU A 119 -5.43 -0.02 15.16
N ILE A 120 -4.85 -1.22 15.22
CA ILE A 120 -5.12 -2.33 14.30
C ILE A 120 -5.29 -3.59 15.15
N SER A 121 -6.40 -4.31 14.96
CA SER A 121 -6.62 -5.62 15.55
C SER A 121 -6.99 -6.64 14.47
N SER A 122 -6.46 -7.86 14.58
CA SER A 122 -6.76 -8.95 13.65
C SER A 122 -7.64 -9.98 14.33
N HIS A 123 -8.71 -10.38 13.66
CA HIS A 123 -9.64 -11.38 14.12
C HIS A 123 -9.85 -12.45 13.07
N SER A 124 -9.92 -13.70 13.51
CA SER A 124 -10.23 -14.82 12.64
C SER A 124 -11.74 -15.04 12.63
N GLN A 125 -12.37 -14.79 11.48
CA GLN A 125 -13.80 -14.99 11.28
C GLN A 125 -14.05 -16.39 10.72
N ALA A 126 -14.80 -17.21 11.45
CA ALA A 126 -15.20 -18.53 11.00
C ALA A 126 -16.37 -18.45 9.99
N HIS A 127 -16.28 -19.25 8.94
CA HIS A 127 -17.29 -19.40 7.88
C HIS A 127 -17.64 -20.85 7.67
N ASN A 128 -18.93 -21.09 7.34
CA ASN A 128 -19.42 -22.41 6.95
C ASN A 128 -20.13 -22.34 5.60
N SER A 129 -19.91 -23.38 4.79
CA SER A 129 -20.74 -23.67 3.62
C SER A 129 -21.53 -24.93 3.88
N ILE A 130 -22.84 -24.90 3.61
CA ILE A 130 -23.73 -26.05 3.82
C ILE A 130 -24.01 -26.72 2.49
N ASN A 131 -23.76 -28.02 2.41
CA ASN A 131 -24.25 -28.86 1.34
C ASN A 131 -25.76 -29.07 1.51
N ARG A 132 -26.56 -28.39 0.69
CA ARG A 132 -28.02 -28.45 0.81
C ARG A 132 -28.62 -29.80 0.50
N ALA A 133 -27.92 -30.68 -0.22
CA ALA A 133 -28.40 -32.02 -0.52
C ALA A 133 -28.43 -32.94 0.70
N ILE A 134 -27.50 -32.72 1.64
CA ILE A 134 -27.36 -33.54 2.86
C ILE A 134 -27.54 -32.70 4.15
N SER A 135 -27.82 -31.39 4.01
CA SER A 135 -28.00 -30.44 5.11
C SER A 135 -26.86 -30.42 6.13
N SER A 136 -25.63 -30.70 5.67
CA SER A 136 -24.44 -30.80 6.52
C SER A 136 -23.24 -30.10 5.90
N THR A 137 -22.23 -29.83 6.74
CA THR A 137 -20.86 -29.46 6.36
C THR A 137 -20.01 -30.74 6.37
N GLY A 138 -18.83 -30.75 5.74
CA GLY A 138 -17.90 -31.82 6.00
C GLY A 138 -16.99 -32.28 4.86
N ASP A 139 -17.37 -32.10 3.61
CA ASP A 139 -16.46 -32.39 2.48
C ASP A 139 -15.53 -31.22 2.18
N ALA A 140 -14.43 -31.47 1.47
CA ALA A 140 -13.41 -30.47 1.12
C ALA A 140 -13.99 -29.18 0.53
N ARG A 141 -15.09 -29.25 -0.22
CA ARG A 141 -15.83 -28.10 -0.78
C ARG A 141 -16.71 -27.38 0.25
N PHE A 142 -17.17 -28.07 1.28
CA PHE A 142 -18.08 -27.58 2.31
C PHE A 142 -17.43 -27.60 3.70
N ALA A 143 -16.12 -27.81 3.79
CA ALA A 143 -15.41 -27.74 5.04
C ALA A 143 -15.48 -26.32 5.63
N PRO A 144 -15.64 -26.18 6.94
CA PRO A 144 -15.51 -24.91 7.63
C PRO A 144 -14.13 -24.29 7.33
N PHE A 145 -14.10 -22.99 7.14
CA PHE A 145 -12.86 -22.24 6.95
C PHE A 145 -12.88 -20.94 7.76
N ALA A 146 -11.72 -20.39 8.00
CA ALA A 146 -11.59 -19.09 8.66
C ALA A 146 -10.90 -18.09 7.72
N SER A 147 -11.30 -16.83 7.82
CA SER A 147 -10.65 -15.71 7.13
C SER A 147 -10.22 -14.66 8.13
N GLU A 148 -8.95 -14.23 8.00
CA GLU A 148 -8.44 -13.13 8.80
C GLU A 148 -9.07 -11.80 8.36
N GLN A 149 -9.48 -11.00 9.33
CA GLN A 149 -10.04 -9.66 9.17
C GLN A 149 -9.25 -8.67 10.01
N ASN A 150 -8.85 -7.56 9.40
CA ASN A 150 -8.18 -6.46 10.10
C ASN A 150 -9.20 -5.38 10.44
N TRP A 151 -9.32 -5.07 11.71
CA TRP A 151 -10.14 -4.00 12.23
C TRP A 151 -9.25 -2.81 12.57
N TYR A 152 -9.62 -1.65 12.08
CA TYR A 152 -8.97 -0.39 12.37
C TYR A 152 -9.79 0.37 13.42
N SER A 153 -9.11 1.08 14.33
CA SER A 153 -9.80 1.92 15.30
C SER A 153 -10.70 2.94 14.59
N THR A 154 -11.95 3.04 15.00
CA THR A 154 -12.91 4.01 14.44
C THR A 154 -12.60 5.46 14.82
N GLU A 155 -11.74 5.67 15.81
CA GLU A 155 -11.29 6.99 16.26
C GLU A 155 -10.04 7.45 15.50
N SER A 156 -9.47 6.59 14.64
CA SER A 156 -8.24 6.87 13.91
C SER A 156 -8.51 7.06 12.43
N GLN A 157 -8.03 8.17 11.90
CA GLN A 157 -7.97 8.40 10.47
C GLN A 157 -6.70 7.77 9.87
N TRP A 158 -6.79 7.43 8.61
CA TRP A 158 -5.69 6.85 7.83
C TRP A 158 -5.38 7.75 6.66
N GLN A 159 -4.10 7.85 6.35
CA GLN A 159 -3.62 8.66 5.23
C GLN A 159 -2.85 7.78 4.24
N LEU A 160 -3.06 8.05 2.96
CA LEU A 160 -2.27 7.51 1.88
C LEU A 160 -1.90 8.62 0.90
N TYR A 161 -0.89 8.36 0.09
CA TYR A 161 -0.37 9.32 -0.88
C TYR A 161 -0.52 8.76 -2.29
N LEU A 162 -1.00 9.60 -3.20
CA LEU A 162 -1.03 9.30 -4.63
C LEU A 162 -0.11 10.25 -5.37
N LEU A 163 0.75 9.72 -6.24
CA LEU A 163 1.42 10.50 -7.26
C LEU A 163 0.67 10.29 -8.57
N HIS A 164 0.21 11.35 -9.21
CA HIS A 164 -0.53 11.24 -10.46
C HIS A 164 -0.02 12.23 -11.51
N ASP A 165 -0.20 11.87 -12.78
CA ASP A 165 0.02 12.77 -13.90
C ASP A 165 -1.28 13.54 -14.18
N PRO A 166 -1.36 14.84 -13.83
CA PRO A 166 -2.60 15.63 -13.95
C PRO A 166 -3.05 15.81 -15.40
N ALA A 167 -2.15 15.65 -16.38
CA ALA A 167 -2.50 15.67 -17.80
C ALA A 167 -3.23 14.39 -18.25
N ARG A 168 -3.10 13.30 -17.50
CA ARG A 168 -3.66 11.98 -17.83
C ARG A 168 -4.87 11.62 -16.98
N ILE A 169 -4.85 11.93 -15.68
CA ILE A 169 -5.96 11.72 -14.75
C ILE A 169 -6.08 12.89 -13.79
N THR A 170 -7.27 13.42 -13.67
CA THR A 170 -7.55 14.58 -12.84
C THR A 170 -7.79 14.21 -11.38
N ARG A 171 -7.65 15.20 -10.49
CA ARG A 171 -7.97 15.07 -9.07
C ARG A 171 -9.44 14.69 -8.84
N ASP A 172 -10.36 15.27 -9.64
CA ASP A 172 -11.80 15.02 -9.48
C ASP A 172 -12.16 13.59 -9.91
N GLU A 173 -11.56 13.07 -11.00
CA GLU A 173 -11.70 11.66 -11.39
C GLU A 173 -11.21 10.73 -10.27
N LEU A 174 -10.04 11.01 -9.66
CA LEU A 174 -9.51 10.23 -8.55
C LEU A 174 -10.41 10.31 -7.31
N ALA A 175 -10.94 11.48 -6.98
CA ALA A 175 -11.87 11.66 -5.86
C ALA A 175 -13.15 10.84 -6.06
N GLN A 176 -13.72 10.84 -7.27
CA GLN A 176 -14.89 10.04 -7.61
C GLN A 176 -14.61 8.54 -7.46
N ILE A 177 -13.48 8.06 -7.99
CA ILE A 177 -13.10 6.65 -7.92
C ILE A 177 -12.89 6.21 -6.47
N LEU A 178 -12.13 6.99 -5.69
CA LEU A 178 -11.87 6.70 -4.26
C LEU A 178 -13.17 6.66 -3.45
N LYS A 179 -14.10 7.60 -3.69
CA LYS A 179 -15.40 7.61 -3.03
C LYS A 179 -16.24 6.39 -3.37
N ASN A 180 -16.28 6.01 -4.64
CA ASN A 180 -17.00 4.82 -5.10
C ASN A 180 -16.39 3.55 -4.51
N LEU A 181 -15.05 3.45 -4.48
CA LEU A 181 -14.33 2.33 -3.87
C LEU A 181 -14.63 2.24 -2.36
N GLY A 182 -14.68 3.36 -1.63
CA GLY A 182 -15.07 3.39 -0.23
C GLY A 182 -16.46 2.84 0.03
N HIS A 183 -17.42 3.10 -0.85
CA HIS A 183 -18.79 2.56 -0.75
C HIS A 183 -18.89 1.09 -1.14
N SER A 184 -18.20 0.65 -2.21
CA SER A 184 -18.25 -0.73 -2.69
C SER A 184 -17.38 -1.68 -1.88
N GLY A 185 -16.33 -1.18 -1.25
CA GLY A 185 -15.36 -1.93 -0.45
C GLY A 185 -14.06 -2.24 -1.20
N TYR A 186 -12.97 -2.31 -0.45
CA TYR A 186 -11.61 -2.59 -0.90
C TYR A 186 -11.17 -3.99 -0.49
N GLY A 187 -10.42 -4.66 -1.36
CA GLY A 187 -9.71 -5.89 -1.05
C GLY A 187 -10.59 -7.14 -1.06
N ARG A 188 -10.11 -8.16 -0.35
CA ARG A 188 -10.80 -9.44 -0.25
C ARG A 188 -12.12 -9.26 0.51
N ASP A 189 -13.14 -9.99 0.07
CA ASP A 189 -14.47 -10.04 0.70
C ASP A 189 -15.22 -8.70 0.68
N ALA A 190 -14.85 -7.77 -0.22
CA ALA A 190 -15.58 -6.52 -0.43
C ALA A 190 -17.06 -6.78 -0.78
N SER A 191 -17.35 -7.81 -1.58
CA SER A 191 -18.73 -8.22 -1.92
C SER A 191 -19.59 -8.68 -0.74
N THR A 192 -18.96 -9.02 0.39
CA THR A 192 -19.63 -9.39 1.64
C THR A 192 -19.63 -8.26 2.67
N GLY A 193 -19.21 -7.06 2.26
CA GLY A 193 -19.27 -5.84 3.05
C GLY A 193 -17.99 -5.42 3.75
N LEU A 194 -16.87 -6.10 3.51
CA LEU A 194 -15.57 -5.68 4.04
C LEU A 194 -14.93 -4.54 3.23
N GLY A 195 -13.97 -3.87 3.83
CA GLY A 195 -13.12 -2.87 3.17
C GLY A 195 -13.80 -1.53 2.89
N LYS A 196 -14.91 -1.22 3.57
CA LYS A 196 -15.58 0.08 3.41
C LYS A 196 -14.91 1.16 4.23
N TYR A 197 -14.84 2.34 3.64
CA TYR A 197 -14.28 3.53 4.26
C TYR A 197 -15.01 4.80 3.80
N HIS A 198 -14.92 5.83 4.60
CA HIS A 198 -15.31 7.18 4.22
C HIS A 198 -14.08 7.94 3.69
N LEU A 199 -14.22 8.63 2.57
CA LEU A 199 -13.21 9.57 2.06
C LEU A 199 -13.44 10.91 2.75
N ASP A 200 -12.55 11.27 3.70
CA ASP A 200 -12.68 12.50 4.48
C ASP A 200 -12.11 13.70 3.74
N ALA A 201 -10.93 13.55 3.16
CA ALA A 201 -10.26 14.63 2.43
C ALA A 201 -9.38 14.09 1.30
N LEU A 202 -9.19 14.92 0.28
CA LEU A 202 -8.21 14.76 -0.79
C LEU A 202 -7.57 16.12 -1.02
N GLU A 203 -6.29 16.25 -0.68
CA GLU A 203 -5.57 17.52 -0.65
C GLU A 203 -4.27 17.42 -1.45
N ALA A 204 -3.80 18.53 -1.99
CA ALA A 204 -2.47 18.56 -2.60
C ALA A 204 -1.39 18.40 -1.53
N GLU A 205 -0.41 17.52 -1.79
CA GLU A 205 0.77 17.36 -0.95
C GLU A 205 1.96 18.05 -1.63
N GLN A 206 2.47 19.11 -1.00
CA GLN A 206 3.48 19.98 -1.63
C GLN A 206 4.87 19.84 -1.03
N THR A 207 5.03 19.20 0.13
CA THR A 207 6.27 19.27 0.91
C THR A 207 6.98 17.93 1.06
N LEU A 208 6.23 16.86 1.25
CA LEU A 208 6.78 15.55 1.58
C LEU A 208 7.73 15.01 0.50
N PHE A 209 7.38 15.21 -0.78
CA PHE A 209 8.10 14.68 -1.93
C PHE A 209 9.14 15.64 -2.52
N THR A 210 9.25 16.87 -2.00
CA THR A 210 10.24 17.87 -2.43
C THR A 210 11.52 17.85 -1.60
N ARG A 211 11.61 16.96 -0.61
CA ARG A 211 12.80 16.79 0.23
C ARG A 211 14.00 16.34 -0.61
N SER A 212 15.19 16.74 -0.18
CA SER A 212 16.50 16.30 -0.72
C SER A 212 17.17 15.31 0.23
N GLY A 213 18.12 14.54 -0.29
CA GLY A 213 18.93 13.59 0.49
C GLY A 213 19.65 12.61 -0.44
N ASN A 214 20.59 11.85 0.14
CA ASN A 214 21.43 10.87 -0.55
C ASN A 214 20.78 9.49 -0.66
N ALA A 215 19.64 9.29 0.01
CA ALA A 215 18.85 8.06 -0.02
C ALA A 215 17.36 8.37 -0.08
N ALA A 216 16.54 7.34 -0.24
CA ALA A 216 15.09 7.48 -0.22
C ALA A 216 14.40 6.29 0.44
N MET A 217 13.34 6.57 1.20
CA MET A 217 12.44 5.61 1.80
C MET A 217 11.17 5.46 0.96
N THR A 218 10.77 4.23 0.67
CA THR A 218 9.55 3.92 -0.07
C THR A 218 8.32 3.90 0.83
N LEU A 219 7.19 4.36 0.30
CA LEU A 219 5.89 4.39 0.99
C LEU A 219 4.92 3.31 0.48
N ALA A 220 5.39 2.36 -0.30
CA ALA A 220 4.67 1.19 -0.78
C ALA A 220 5.67 0.08 -1.12
N PRO A 221 5.22 -1.17 -1.33
CA PRO A 221 6.05 -2.18 -1.93
C PRO A 221 6.50 -1.79 -3.34
N CYS A 222 7.78 -2.07 -3.68
CA CYS A 222 8.32 -1.71 -4.99
C CYS A 222 9.24 -2.77 -5.61
N CYS A 223 9.45 -2.64 -6.91
CA CYS A 223 10.38 -3.45 -7.70
C CYS A 223 11.55 -2.56 -8.17
N PRO A 224 12.64 -2.43 -7.38
CA PRO A 224 13.74 -1.51 -7.65
C PRO A 224 14.79 -2.05 -8.63
N GLN A 225 14.59 -3.24 -9.18
CA GLN A 225 15.57 -3.92 -10.03
C GLN A 225 15.96 -3.06 -11.25
N GLY A 226 17.25 -3.02 -11.53
CA GLY A 226 17.80 -2.31 -12.70
C GLY A 226 17.89 -0.79 -12.55
N GLN A 227 17.62 -0.21 -11.38
CA GLN A 227 17.66 1.24 -11.16
C GLN A 227 19.00 1.76 -10.64
N GLY A 228 20.02 0.91 -10.50
CA GLY A 228 21.38 1.32 -10.18
C GLY A 228 21.60 1.73 -8.72
N PHE A 229 20.74 1.33 -7.80
CA PHE A 229 20.92 1.59 -6.38
C PHE A 229 22.15 0.87 -5.80
N ASP A 230 22.83 1.53 -4.85
CA ASP A 230 23.95 0.93 -4.13
C ASP A 230 23.44 -0.17 -3.19
N GLY A 231 23.77 -1.42 -3.51
CA GLY A 231 23.39 -2.57 -2.71
C GLY A 231 24.02 -2.64 -1.32
N ALA A 232 25.16 -1.97 -1.10
CA ALA A 232 25.82 -1.93 0.20
C ALA A 232 25.13 -0.98 1.19
N HIS A 233 24.45 0.03 0.67
CA HIS A 233 23.76 1.05 1.46
C HIS A 233 22.25 1.09 1.19
N SER A 234 21.69 -0.03 0.69
CA SER A 234 20.24 -0.19 0.51
C SER A 234 19.71 -1.28 1.44
N TYR A 235 18.64 -0.96 2.17
CA TYR A 235 18.11 -1.80 3.25
C TYR A 235 16.63 -2.05 3.04
N TYR A 236 16.23 -3.30 2.92
CA TYR A 236 14.84 -3.67 2.67
C TYR A 236 14.54 -5.09 3.15
N GLN A 237 13.27 -5.35 3.38
CA GLN A 237 12.75 -6.69 3.53
C GLN A 237 12.08 -7.11 2.23
N THR A 238 12.14 -8.38 1.89
CA THR A 238 11.50 -8.91 0.69
C THR A 238 10.06 -9.31 0.95
N LEU A 239 9.21 -9.12 -0.06
CA LEU A 239 7.82 -9.53 -0.10
C LEU A 239 7.53 -10.24 -1.41
N THR A 240 6.91 -11.41 -1.37
CA THR A 240 6.37 -12.05 -2.57
C THR A 240 4.87 -11.79 -2.64
N ARG A 241 4.43 -11.10 -3.68
CA ARG A 241 3.03 -10.81 -3.90
C ARG A 241 2.39 -11.87 -4.80
N PHE A 242 1.39 -12.57 -4.26
CA PHE A 242 0.55 -13.49 -5.01
C PHE A 242 -0.75 -12.78 -5.38
N GLY A 243 -0.76 -12.12 -6.55
CA GLY A 243 -1.89 -11.35 -7.01
C GLY A 243 -3.03 -12.23 -7.52
N ARG A 244 -4.26 -11.74 -7.40
CA ARG A 244 -5.46 -12.35 -7.99
C ARG A 244 -6.23 -11.28 -8.75
N HIS A 245 -6.87 -11.69 -9.85
CA HIS A 245 -7.82 -10.82 -10.55
C HIS A 245 -9.07 -10.61 -9.67
N GLY A 246 -9.56 -9.39 -9.67
CA GLY A 246 -10.85 -9.03 -9.05
C GLY A 246 -11.98 -9.01 -10.07
N ASN A 247 -13.19 -8.64 -9.60
CA ASN A 247 -14.38 -8.42 -10.39
C ASN A 247 -14.70 -9.63 -11.30
N VAL A 248 -15.20 -9.39 -12.53
CA VAL A 248 -15.57 -10.41 -13.51
C VAL A 248 -14.41 -11.38 -13.80
N GLN A 249 -13.18 -10.90 -13.81
CA GLN A 249 -12.00 -11.72 -14.08
C GLN A 249 -11.64 -12.69 -12.94
N ALA A 250 -12.24 -12.54 -11.77
CA ALA A 250 -12.05 -13.49 -10.65
C ALA A 250 -12.66 -14.86 -10.93
N THR A 251 -13.65 -14.93 -11.84
CA THR A 251 -14.37 -16.16 -12.24
C THR A 251 -14.07 -16.60 -13.67
N ALA A 252 -13.34 -15.79 -14.46
CA ALA A 252 -13.00 -16.06 -15.85
C ALA A 252 -11.64 -16.77 -15.95
N GLY A 253 -11.61 -18.10 -16.04
CA GLY A 253 -10.39 -18.89 -16.25
C GLY A 253 -9.50 -18.95 -15.00
N ASN A 254 -8.19 -18.74 -15.17
CA ASN A 254 -7.24 -18.73 -14.07
C ASN A 254 -7.18 -17.33 -13.43
N PRO A 255 -7.70 -17.12 -12.20
CA PRO A 255 -7.69 -15.82 -11.56
C PRO A 255 -6.33 -15.42 -10.96
N PHE A 256 -5.39 -16.35 -10.85
CA PHE A 256 -4.11 -16.11 -10.20
C PHE A 256 -3.10 -15.46 -11.17
N LYS A 257 -2.41 -14.45 -10.67
CA LYS A 257 -1.28 -13.82 -11.35
C LYS A 257 0.02 -14.55 -10.99
N LYS A 258 1.04 -14.40 -11.82
CA LYS A 258 2.39 -14.85 -11.47
C LYS A 258 2.87 -14.09 -10.23
N PRO A 259 3.62 -14.76 -9.33
CA PRO A 259 4.17 -14.09 -8.15
C PRO A 259 5.17 -12.99 -8.56
N VAL A 260 5.15 -11.87 -7.83
CA VAL A 260 6.07 -10.75 -8.01
C VAL A 260 6.89 -10.58 -6.73
N LEU A 261 8.23 -10.59 -6.86
CA LEU A 261 9.14 -10.30 -5.76
C LEU A 261 9.34 -8.78 -5.65
N MET A 262 9.13 -8.24 -4.46
CA MET A 262 9.15 -6.81 -4.18
C MET A 262 9.96 -6.53 -2.90
N ALA A 263 10.45 -5.30 -2.76
CA ALA A 263 10.85 -4.75 -1.47
C ALA A 263 9.61 -4.23 -0.75
N GLN A 264 9.53 -4.44 0.57
CA GLN A 264 8.41 -3.94 1.39
C GLN A 264 8.43 -2.41 1.52
N SER A 265 7.30 -1.83 1.90
CA SER A 265 7.19 -0.43 2.32
C SER A 265 8.16 -0.12 3.46
N GLY A 266 8.70 1.09 3.49
CA GLY A 266 9.78 1.48 4.40
C GLY A 266 11.18 1.05 3.95
N ALA A 267 11.33 0.43 2.77
CA ALA A 267 12.63 0.11 2.19
C ALA A 267 13.42 1.39 1.91
N VAL A 268 14.72 1.35 2.16
CA VAL A 268 15.64 2.47 1.93
C VAL A 268 16.61 2.12 0.83
N PHE A 269 16.71 3.00 -0.16
CA PHE A 269 17.61 2.85 -1.30
C PHE A 269 18.53 4.05 -1.40
N SER A 270 19.85 3.80 -1.43
CA SER A 270 20.88 4.82 -1.66
C SER A 270 21.25 4.89 -3.13
N GLY A 271 21.38 6.11 -3.66
CA GLY A 271 21.72 6.37 -5.05
C GLY A 271 20.90 7.48 -5.67
N GLU A 272 21.20 7.78 -6.92
CA GLU A 272 20.50 8.84 -7.65
C GLU A 272 19.08 8.43 -8.05
N ARG A 273 18.10 9.27 -7.71
CA ARG A 273 16.69 9.13 -8.10
C ARG A 273 16.34 9.98 -9.33
N HIS A 274 17.30 10.70 -9.88
CA HIS A 274 17.07 11.63 -11.01
C HIS A 274 15.93 12.62 -10.78
N GLY A 275 15.76 13.10 -9.53
CA GLY A 275 14.68 14.01 -9.14
C GLY A 275 13.26 13.41 -9.11
N ARG A 276 13.11 12.10 -9.25
CA ARG A 276 11.80 11.44 -9.24
C ARG A 276 11.29 11.25 -7.80
N PRO A 277 10.01 11.54 -7.54
CA PRO A 277 9.40 11.29 -6.23
C PRO A 277 8.96 9.82 -6.03
N TRP A 278 9.47 8.89 -6.81
CA TRP A 278 9.16 7.44 -6.74
C TRP A 278 10.37 6.57 -7.04
N ILE A 279 10.28 5.33 -6.60
CA ILE A 279 11.22 4.23 -6.88
C ILE A 279 10.43 3.07 -7.48
N GLY A 280 11.09 2.24 -8.31
CA GLY A 280 10.51 1.03 -8.86
C GLY A 280 10.06 1.17 -10.31
N GLN A 281 9.33 0.17 -10.78
CA GLN A 281 8.86 0.04 -12.17
C GLN A 281 7.52 -0.70 -12.25
N GLY A 282 6.75 -0.47 -13.31
CA GLY A 282 5.57 -1.26 -13.62
C GLY A 282 5.95 -2.66 -14.09
N ILE A 283 5.21 -3.68 -13.67
CA ILE A 283 5.46 -5.07 -14.03
C ILE A 283 4.34 -5.59 -14.92
N GLY A 284 4.70 -5.94 -16.16
CA GLY A 284 3.82 -6.59 -17.13
C GLY A 284 4.02 -8.11 -17.19
N GLY A 285 3.24 -8.79 -18.04
CA GLY A 285 3.38 -10.23 -18.32
C GLY A 285 3.05 -11.15 -17.13
N ILE A 286 2.35 -10.65 -16.14
CA ILE A 286 2.02 -11.35 -14.89
C ILE A 286 0.74 -12.17 -14.96
N SER A 287 -0.06 -12.04 -15.99
CA SER A 287 -1.32 -12.77 -16.16
C SER A 287 -1.35 -13.52 -17.46
N THR A 288 -1.79 -14.77 -17.41
CA THR A 288 -2.07 -15.59 -18.60
C THR A 288 -3.50 -15.37 -19.12
N THR A 289 -4.43 -14.98 -18.26
CA THR A 289 -5.83 -14.74 -18.59
C THR A 289 -6.02 -13.37 -19.24
N LEU A 290 -5.31 -12.35 -18.75
CA LEU A 290 -5.38 -10.98 -19.27
C LEU A 290 -3.96 -10.42 -19.47
N PRO A 291 -3.34 -10.63 -20.65
CA PRO A 291 -1.94 -10.26 -20.91
C PRO A 291 -1.62 -8.78 -20.71
N ALA A 292 -2.60 -7.89 -20.90
CA ALA A 292 -2.46 -6.46 -20.67
C ALA A 292 -2.44 -6.05 -19.19
N THR A 293 -2.56 -7.02 -18.27
CA THR A 293 -2.50 -6.75 -16.83
C THR A 293 -1.13 -6.25 -16.43
N VAL A 294 -1.12 -5.12 -15.71
CA VAL A 294 0.09 -4.60 -15.05
C VAL A 294 -0.03 -4.69 -13.54
N HIS A 295 1.10 -4.68 -12.87
CA HIS A 295 1.21 -4.58 -11.43
C HIS A 295 2.01 -3.34 -11.06
N GLN A 296 1.58 -2.61 -10.03
CA GLN A 296 2.36 -1.51 -9.50
C GLN A 296 3.58 -2.05 -8.76
N GLY A 297 4.75 -1.94 -9.37
CA GLY A 297 6.03 -2.09 -8.69
C GLY A 297 6.70 -0.74 -8.43
N TYR A 298 5.99 0.35 -8.63
CA TYR A 298 6.36 1.69 -8.21
C TYR A 298 5.94 1.95 -6.76
N ALA A 299 6.74 2.72 -6.03
CA ALA A 299 6.37 3.28 -4.74
C ALA A 299 6.64 4.77 -4.68
N PRO A 300 5.73 5.60 -4.16
CA PRO A 300 6.08 6.95 -3.74
C PRO A 300 7.25 6.88 -2.78
N ALA A 301 8.23 7.79 -2.91
CA ALA A 301 9.44 7.74 -2.11
C ALA A 301 9.84 9.13 -1.63
N ILE A 302 10.17 9.23 -0.34
CA ILE A 302 10.68 10.45 0.28
C ILE A 302 12.18 10.41 0.42
N ALA A 303 12.85 11.55 0.17
CA ALA A 303 14.28 11.67 0.37
C ALA A 303 14.62 11.74 1.86
N LEU A 304 15.76 11.13 2.21
CA LEU A 304 16.37 11.21 3.53
C LEU A 304 17.89 11.28 3.40
N GLU A 305 18.55 11.78 4.43
CA GLU A 305 20.00 11.88 4.51
C GLU A 305 20.52 10.82 5.50
N LEU A 306 21.27 9.84 4.97
CA LEU A 306 21.88 8.75 5.76
C LEU A 306 23.29 9.08 6.19
#